data_9d2ed2139d9cb2e8a1a187c10d4aba9f
#
_entry.id   9d2ed2139d9cb2e8a1a187c10d4aba9f
#
_cell.length_a   1.000
_cell.length_b   1.000
_cell.length_c   1.000
_cell.angle_alpha   90.00
_cell.angle_beta   90.00
_cell.angle_gamma   90.00
#
_symmetry.space_group_name_H-M   'P 1'
#
loop_
_entity.id
_entity.type
_entity.pdbx_description
1 polymer ?
#
loop_
_entity_poly.entity_id
_entity_poly.type
_entity_poly.pdbx_seq_one_letter_code
_entity_poly.pdbx_strand_id
1 'polypeptide(L)'
;MGKHLNRARAHFGTDTRGLLEGGRYALLHTRSMEFDDLRPYVPGDDVRDIDWKASARSGSVLIKRFVSEKHHKILLVADAGRNMSALAPSGEGKRDVAAHIMGAMGLIGLRRSDQIGMVYGDRRGSVNIPQRRGESHIEGLLHRWYQHTSTNPGRSDITTQLDYVATHYRHTMLIIVVSDEPEVDDRLGAVLARLSGRHDIIWAMVSDMPAVGPDDTDGYDVATGLFVLNGADLGSRVVSAYRRAEQSRRNRLDAFLTGHAIPYATIAGSDHIRRELVRLTEVATRAG
;
A
#
# COMPACT_ATOMS: atom_id res chain seq x y z
N MET A 1 -20.75 4.16 11.76
CA MET A 1 -19.52 3.53 11.33
C MET A 1 -19.83 2.22 10.60
N GLY A 2 -19.21 1.99 9.45
CA GLY A 2 -19.51 0.84 8.62
C GLY A 2 -18.89 -0.47 9.13
N LYS A 3 -19.32 -1.58 8.54
CA LYS A 3 -18.92 -2.95 8.96
C LYS A 3 -17.39 -3.18 8.86
N HIS A 4 -16.76 -2.71 7.76
CA HIS A 4 -15.34 -2.95 7.50
C HIS A 4 -14.45 -2.10 8.41
N LEU A 5 -14.76 -0.82 8.60
CA LEU A 5 -14.02 0.04 9.50
C LEU A 5 -14.15 -0.37 10.97
N ASN A 6 -15.32 -0.87 11.38
CA ASN A 6 -15.49 -1.42 12.75
C ASN A 6 -14.63 -2.66 12.98
N ARG A 7 -14.56 -3.57 12.01
CA ARG A 7 -13.68 -4.75 12.09
C ARG A 7 -12.20 -4.34 12.14
N ALA A 8 -11.78 -3.45 11.24
CA ALA A 8 -10.41 -2.94 11.27
C ALA A 8 -10.06 -2.30 12.62
N ARG A 9 -11.00 -1.55 13.22
CA ARG A 9 -10.82 -0.94 14.54
C ARG A 9 -10.67 -1.98 15.65
N ALA A 10 -11.38 -3.10 15.59
CA ALA A 10 -11.27 -4.17 16.58
C ALA A 10 -9.86 -4.78 16.60
N HIS A 11 -9.23 -4.98 15.45
CA HIS A 11 -7.87 -5.52 15.34
C HIS A 11 -6.78 -4.47 15.52
N PHE A 12 -7.00 -3.25 15.02
CA PHE A 12 -5.99 -2.19 15.04
C PHE A 12 -6.00 -1.38 16.34
N GLY A 13 -7.14 -1.35 17.05
CA GLY A 13 -7.36 -0.57 18.26
C GLY A 13 -7.77 0.87 17.99
N THR A 14 -8.19 1.56 19.06
CA THR A 14 -8.59 2.98 19.01
C THR A 14 -7.42 3.94 19.09
N ASP A 15 -6.27 3.49 19.62
CA ASP A 15 -5.09 4.31 19.80
C ASP A 15 -4.16 4.26 18.59
N THR A 16 -4.43 5.15 17.64
CA THR A 16 -3.56 5.39 16.48
C THR A 16 -2.46 6.42 16.79
N ARG A 17 -2.42 6.98 18.02
CA ARG A 17 -1.48 8.06 18.39
C ARG A 17 -0.02 7.63 18.28
N GLY A 18 0.31 6.43 18.69
CA GLY A 18 1.70 5.92 18.63
C GLY A 18 2.22 5.61 17.22
N LEU A 19 1.35 5.51 16.21
CA LEU A 19 1.72 5.23 14.83
C LEU A 19 2.02 6.49 14.02
N LEU A 20 1.64 7.66 14.53
CA LEU A 20 1.56 8.88 13.76
C LEU A 20 2.06 10.12 14.50
N GLU A 21 2.53 10.02 15.73
CA GLU A 21 3.02 11.15 16.53
C GLU A 21 4.54 11.12 16.67
N GLY A 22 5.15 12.27 16.40
CA GLY A 22 6.61 12.48 16.47
C GLY A 22 7.31 12.20 15.13
N GLY A 23 8.46 12.78 14.84
CA GLY A 23 9.26 12.77 13.58
C GLY A 23 9.22 11.55 12.64
N ARG A 24 8.38 10.58 12.91
CA ARG A 24 8.05 9.36 12.17
C ARG A 24 6.99 9.57 11.07
N TYR A 25 6.56 10.80 10.92
CA TYR A 25 5.60 11.24 9.89
C TYR A 25 6.20 11.35 8.49
N ALA A 26 7.48 11.05 8.35
CA ALA A 26 8.22 11.23 7.09
C ALA A 26 7.63 10.43 5.92
N LEU A 27 7.05 9.25 6.18
CA LEU A 27 6.38 8.46 5.14
C LEU A 27 5.14 9.12 4.55
N LEU A 28 4.49 9.96 5.34
CA LEU A 28 3.29 10.68 4.92
C LEU A 28 3.60 12.15 4.61
N HIS A 29 4.85 12.56 4.83
CA HIS A 29 5.37 13.83 4.37
C HIS A 29 5.87 13.68 2.93
N THR A 30 4.99 13.41 2.02
CA THR A 30 5.21 13.92 0.67
C THR A 30 5.42 15.42 0.85
N ARG A 31 6.59 15.91 0.46
CA ARG A 31 6.84 17.34 0.30
C ARG A 31 5.95 17.87 -0.85
N SER A 32 4.66 17.76 -0.69
CA SER A 32 3.70 18.49 -1.50
C SER A 32 3.61 19.90 -0.94
N MET A 33 4.66 20.66 -1.19
CA MET A 33 4.57 22.11 -1.16
C MET A 33 3.80 22.49 -2.43
N GLU A 34 2.47 22.52 -2.36
CA GLU A 34 1.67 23.07 -3.43
C GLU A 34 1.84 24.60 -3.41
N PHE A 35 2.14 25.16 -4.59
CA PHE A 35 2.12 26.58 -4.81
C PHE A 35 0.71 27.11 -4.50
N ASP A 36 0.60 27.98 -3.48
CA ASP A 36 -0.66 28.55 -3.04
C ASP A 36 -0.88 29.90 -3.73
N ASP A 37 0.07 30.82 -3.55
CA ASP A 37 -0.05 32.19 -4.03
C ASP A 37 1.31 32.87 -4.15
N LEU A 38 1.32 34.04 -4.79
CA LEU A 38 2.44 34.96 -4.83
C LEU A 38 2.19 36.11 -3.87
N ARG A 39 3.08 36.33 -2.91
CA ARG A 39 3.04 37.50 -2.05
C ARG A 39 4.26 38.41 -2.26
N PRO A 40 4.19 39.68 -1.92
CA PRO A 40 5.36 40.52 -1.91
C PRO A 40 6.46 39.97 -1.00
N TYR A 41 7.69 40.05 -1.47
CA TYR A 41 8.88 39.69 -0.69
C TYR A 41 9.01 40.60 0.55
N VAL A 42 9.33 39.99 1.67
CA VAL A 42 9.63 40.67 2.93
C VAL A 42 11.07 40.32 3.33
N PRO A 43 11.89 41.29 3.80
CA PRO A 43 13.25 40.99 4.26
C PRO A 43 13.27 39.86 5.31
N GLY A 44 14.05 38.80 5.03
CA GLY A 44 14.11 37.57 5.83
C GLY A 44 13.48 36.33 5.15
N ASP A 45 12.78 36.52 4.03
CA ASP A 45 12.29 35.41 3.20
C ASP A 45 13.45 34.74 2.44
N ASP A 46 13.33 33.45 2.13
CA ASP A 46 14.31 32.73 1.33
C ASP A 46 14.29 33.19 -0.13
N VAL A 47 15.41 33.78 -0.58
CA VAL A 47 15.57 34.29 -1.95
C VAL A 47 15.40 33.19 -3.03
N ARG A 48 15.54 31.92 -2.68
CA ARG A 48 15.33 30.77 -3.58
C ARG A 48 13.87 30.61 -3.98
N ASP A 49 12.95 31.11 -3.17
CA ASP A 49 11.51 31.04 -3.42
C ASP A 49 10.98 32.21 -4.24
N ILE A 50 11.82 33.14 -4.67
CA ILE A 50 11.43 34.28 -5.53
C ILE A 50 11.00 33.73 -6.90
N ASP A 51 9.79 34.13 -7.33
CA ASP A 51 9.35 33.92 -8.70
C ASP A 51 9.78 35.10 -9.59
N TRP A 52 10.96 34.99 -10.19
CA TRP A 52 11.54 36.03 -11.06
C TRP A 52 10.66 36.38 -12.26
N LYS A 53 9.91 35.37 -12.80
CA LYS A 53 9.04 35.57 -13.95
C LYS A 53 7.78 36.36 -13.58
N ALA A 54 7.19 36.08 -12.44
CA ALA A 54 6.04 36.83 -11.92
C ALA A 54 6.48 38.25 -11.46
N SER A 55 7.62 38.36 -10.78
CA SER A 55 8.20 39.62 -10.32
C SER A 55 8.46 40.60 -11.48
N ALA A 56 9.02 40.11 -12.59
CA ALA A 56 9.27 40.92 -13.78
C ALA A 56 7.98 41.43 -14.44
N ARG A 57 6.86 40.72 -14.28
CA ARG A 57 5.56 41.14 -14.84
C ARG A 57 4.80 42.10 -13.93
N SER A 58 4.95 41.93 -12.60
CA SER A 58 4.23 42.77 -11.63
C SER A 58 4.96 44.04 -11.23
N GLY A 59 6.26 44.18 -11.56
CA GLY A 59 7.09 45.30 -11.15
C GLY A 59 7.50 45.31 -9.68
N SER A 60 7.16 44.25 -8.92
CA SER A 60 7.53 44.05 -7.51
C SER A 60 8.08 42.65 -7.28
N VAL A 61 9.02 42.49 -6.33
CA VAL A 61 9.60 41.20 -6.02
C VAL A 61 8.53 40.34 -5.36
N LEU A 62 8.17 39.23 -6.01
CA LEU A 62 7.17 38.26 -5.55
C LEU A 62 7.84 36.96 -5.13
N ILE A 63 7.42 36.45 -4.00
CA ILE A 63 7.85 35.16 -3.46
C ILE A 63 6.71 34.13 -3.55
N LYS A 64 7.09 32.93 -3.91
CA LYS A 64 6.16 31.78 -3.89
C LYS A 64 5.81 31.45 -2.46
N ARG A 65 4.53 31.56 -2.13
CA ARG A 65 3.99 31.05 -0.89
C ARG A 65 3.64 29.58 -1.09
N PHE A 66 4.31 28.74 -0.33
CA PHE A 66 3.97 27.33 -0.26
C PHE A 66 3.15 27.10 1.00
N VAL A 67 1.92 26.60 0.84
CA VAL A 67 1.14 26.10 1.96
C VAL A 67 1.42 24.61 2.05
N SER A 68 1.91 24.16 3.19
CA SER A 68 1.89 22.74 3.50
C SER A 68 0.42 22.33 3.52
N GLU A 69 -0.03 21.61 2.50
CA GLU A 69 -1.37 21.00 2.54
C GLU A 69 -1.44 20.15 3.81
N LYS A 70 -2.28 20.56 4.75
CA LYS A 70 -2.52 19.81 6.00
C LYS A 70 -3.14 18.44 5.75
N HIS A 71 -3.50 18.15 4.49
CA HIS A 71 -4.22 16.95 4.08
C HIS A 71 -3.48 16.26 2.95
N HIS A 72 -3.18 14.97 3.15
CA HIS A 72 -2.50 14.18 2.13
C HIS A 72 -3.48 13.50 1.19
N LYS A 73 -3.02 13.27 -0.04
CA LYS A 73 -3.70 12.41 -1.02
C LYS A 73 -3.12 11.01 -0.89
N ILE A 74 -3.95 10.07 -0.49
CA ILE A 74 -3.59 8.66 -0.33
C ILE A 74 -4.32 7.85 -1.40
N LEU A 75 -3.61 6.97 -2.07
CA LEU A 75 -4.17 6.01 -3.01
C LEU A 75 -3.91 4.60 -2.52
N LEU A 76 -4.96 3.88 -2.20
CA LEU A 76 -4.89 2.44 -1.96
C LEU A 76 -4.83 1.73 -3.32
N VAL A 77 -3.82 0.91 -3.55
CA VAL A 77 -3.72 0.06 -4.74
C VAL A 77 -3.82 -1.38 -4.29
N ALA A 78 -4.96 -2.02 -4.58
CA ALA A 78 -5.27 -3.32 -3.99
C ALA A 78 -5.48 -4.40 -5.04
N ASP A 79 -4.84 -5.56 -4.85
CA ASP A 79 -5.19 -6.77 -5.57
C ASP A 79 -6.60 -7.22 -5.19
N ALA A 80 -7.41 -7.55 -6.17
CA ALA A 80 -8.75 -8.07 -5.99
C ALA A 80 -8.94 -9.39 -6.75
N GLY A 81 -7.85 -10.03 -7.14
CA GLY A 81 -7.86 -11.31 -7.82
C GLY A 81 -8.09 -12.49 -6.86
N ARG A 82 -8.13 -13.69 -7.46
CA ARG A 82 -8.50 -14.92 -6.74
C ARG A 82 -7.52 -15.30 -5.62
N ASN A 83 -6.26 -14.84 -5.65
CA ASN A 83 -5.31 -15.10 -4.57
C ASN A 83 -5.78 -14.51 -3.23
N MET A 84 -6.61 -13.44 -3.27
CA MET A 84 -7.22 -12.88 -2.06
C MET A 84 -8.24 -13.82 -1.40
N SER A 85 -8.67 -14.90 -2.06
CA SER A 85 -9.54 -15.92 -1.46
C SER A 85 -8.78 -17.04 -0.73
N ALA A 86 -7.45 -17.08 -0.84
CA ALA A 86 -6.60 -18.00 -0.09
C ALA A 86 -6.57 -17.68 1.42
N LEU A 87 -5.98 -18.59 2.19
CA LEU A 87 -5.74 -18.37 3.62
C LEU A 87 -4.38 -17.74 3.86
N ALA A 88 -4.32 -16.87 4.85
CA ALA A 88 -3.09 -16.37 5.45
C ALA A 88 -2.56 -17.37 6.51
N PRO A 89 -1.30 -17.26 6.95
CA PRO A 89 -0.73 -18.15 7.98
C PRO A 89 -1.49 -18.17 9.31
N SER A 90 -2.26 -17.12 9.62
CA SER A 90 -3.15 -17.07 10.79
C SER A 90 -4.40 -17.93 10.66
N GLY A 91 -4.67 -18.53 9.49
CA GLY A 91 -5.92 -19.22 9.17
C GLY A 91 -7.05 -18.28 8.74
N GLU A 92 -6.85 -16.95 8.76
CA GLU A 92 -7.81 -15.98 8.24
C GLU A 92 -7.78 -15.93 6.70
N GLY A 93 -8.90 -15.57 6.08
CA GLY A 93 -8.91 -15.28 4.65
C GLY A 93 -8.04 -14.06 4.32
N LYS A 94 -7.17 -14.15 3.31
CA LYS A 94 -6.29 -13.05 2.91
C LYS A 94 -7.06 -11.76 2.61
N ARG A 95 -8.26 -11.86 2.02
CA ARG A 95 -9.14 -10.69 1.79
C ARG A 95 -9.59 -10.02 3.09
N ASP A 96 -9.81 -10.78 4.17
CA ASP A 96 -10.19 -10.20 5.45
C ASP A 96 -9.00 -9.44 6.07
N VAL A 97 -7.81 -10.04 6.04
CA VAL A 97 -6.57 -9.39 6.47
C VAL A 97 -6.31 -8.13 5.66
N ALA A 98 -6.42 -8.19 4.32
CA ALA A 98 -6.23 -7.04 3.44
C ALA A 98 -7.28 -5.94 3.70
N ALA A 99 -8.55 -6.30 3.95
CA ALA A 99 -9.59 -5.35 4.34
C ALA A 99 -9.27 -4.67 5.67
N HIS A 100 -8.72 -5.40 6.64
CA HIS A 100 -8.31 -4.84 7.93
C HIS A 100 -7.10 -3.91 7.78
N ILE A 101 -6.12 -4.24 6.93
CA ILE A 101 -4.98 -3.36 6.60
C ILE A 101 -5.50 -2.04 5.98
N MET A 102 -6.30 -2.14 4.93
CA MET A 102 -6.85 -0.95 4.26
C MET A 102 -7.77 -0.15 5.18
N GLY A 103 -8.53 -0.82 6.04
CA GLY A 103 -9.36 -0.19 7.06
C GLY A 103 -8.54 0.56 8.11
N ALA A 104 -7.41 -0.01 8.55
CA ALA A 104 -6.47 0.65 9.46
C ALA A 104 -5.90 1.94 8.81
N MET A 105 -5.48 1.87 7.53
CA MET A 105 -5.03 3.04 6.78
C MET A 105 -6.15 4.08 6.62
N GLY A 106 -7.39 3.62 6.40
CA GLY A 106 -8.57 4.45 6.35
C GLY A 106 -8.83 5.20 7.66
N LEU A 107 -8.73 4.52 8.81
CA LEU A 107 -8.88 5.13 10.14
C LEU A 107 -7.82 6.18 10.43
N ILE A 108 -6.58 5.92 9.99
CA ILE A 108 -5.48 6.88 10.09
C ILE A 108 -5.79 8.14 9.27
N GLY A 109 -6.15 7.98 8.00
CA GLY A 109 -6.47 9.10 7.11
C GLY A 109 -7.70 9.90 7.56
N LEU A 110 -8.72 9.23 8.16
CA LEU A 110 -9.90 9.92 8.71
C LEU A 110 -9.53 10.92 9.80
N ARG A 111 -8.64 10.56 10.73
CA ARG A 111 -8.19 11.45 11.81
C ARG A 111 -7.47 12.69 11.29
N ARG A 112 -6.83 12.58 10.15
CA ARG A 112 -6.07 13.65 9.52
C ARG A 112 -6.86 14.45 8.52
N SER A 113 -8.09 14.04 8.23
CA SER A 113 -8.90 14.57 7.15
C SER A 113 -8.26 14.39 5.77
N ASP A 114 -7.43 13.34 5.59
CA ASP A 114 -6.79 13.00 4.32
C ASP A 114 -7.83 12.58 3.27
N GLN A 115 -7.47 12.76 2.00
CA GLN A 115 -8.26 12.27 0.87
C GLN A 115 -7.79 10.88 0.49
N ILE A 116 -8.68 9.89 0.54
CA ILE A 116 -8.35 8.50 0.22
C ILE A 116 -9.11 8.06 -1.02
N GLY A 117 -8.40 7.55 -2.02
CA GLY A 117 -8.94 6.88 -3.19
C GLY A 117 -8.48 5.43 -3.25
N MET A 118 -8.97 4.70 -4.24
CA MET A 118 -8.60 3.30 -4.45
C MET A 118 -8.54 2.94 -5.92
N VAL A 119 -7.50 2.22 -6.31
CA VAL A 119 -7.44 1.46 -7.56
C VAL A 119 -7.33 -0.01 -7.19
N TYR A 120 -8.25 -0.82 -7.69
CA TYR A 120 -8.25 -2.25 -7.43
C TYR A 120 -8.69 -3.04 -8.65
N GLY A 121 -8.35 -4.30 -8.69
CA GLY A 121 -8.77 -5.18 -9.78
C GLY A 121 -7.99 -6.47 -9.83
N ASP A 122 -8.00 -7.09 -10.98
CA ASP A 122 -7.29 -8.32 -11.29
C ASP A 122 -6.67 -8.21 -12.71
N ARG A 123 -6.18 -9.31 -13.27
CA ARG A 123 -5.56 -9.32 -14.61
C ARG A 123 -6.46 -8.79 -15.73
N ARG A 124 -7.78 -8.78 -15.54
CA ARG A 124 -8.74 -8.31 -16.54
C ARG A 124 -8.84 -6.80 -16.63
N GLY A 125 -8.38 -6.07 -15.59
CA GLY A 125 -8.38 -4.61 -15.57
C GLY A 125 -8.49 -4.02 -14.18
N SER A 126 -8.61 -2.70 -14.12
CA SER A 126 -8.61 -1.91 -12.90
C SER A 126 -9.90 -1.11 -12.74
N VAL A 127 -10.40 -1.07 -11.53
CA VAL A 127 -11.49 -0.17 -11.09
C VAL A 127 -10.86 0.99 -10.33
N ASN A 128 -11.21 2.21 -10.71
CA ASN A 128 -10.73 3.42 -10.06
C ASN A 128 -11.85 4.11 -9.29
N ILE A 129 -11.60 4.41 -8.02
CA ILE A 129 -12.46 5.22 -7.18
C ILE A 129 -11.67 6.45 -6.72
N PRO A 130 -12.08 7.67 -7.15
CA PRO A 130 -11.35 8.91 -6.86
C PRO A 130 -11.19 9.19 -5.37
N GLN A 131 -10.15 9.96 -5.02
CA GLN A 131 -9.90 10.40 -3.66
C GLN A 131 -11.01 11.31 -3.16
N ARG A 132 -11.56 10.99 -2.00
CA ARG A 132 -12.51 11.82 -1.24
C ARG A 132 -12.26 11.67 0.24
N ARG A 133 -12.85 12.55 1.02
CA ARG A 133 -12.83 12.52 2.48
C ARG A 133 -14.08 11.84 3.04
N GLY A 134 -13.96 11.41 4.27
CA GLY A 134 -15.10 10.99 5.08
C GLY A 134 -15.22 9.48 5.23
N GLU A 135 -15.81 9.12 6.36
CA GLU A 135 -15.98 7.74 6.80
C GLU A 135 -16.81 6.90 5.83
N SER A 136 -17.95 7.45 5.38
CA SER A 136 -18.85 6.75 4.44
C SER A 136 -18.18 6.45 3.11
N HIS A 137 -17.28 7.34 2.67
CA HIS A 137 -16.51 7.12 1.45
C HIS A 137 -15.54 5.94 1.62
N ILE A 138 -14.76 5.93 2.71
CA ILE A 138 -13.78 4.87 2.98
C ILE A 138 -14.48 3.52 3.16
N GLU A 139 -15.59 3.48 3.89
CA GLU A 139 -16.38 2.25 4.01
C GLU A 139 -16.90 1.78 2.66
N GLY A 140 -17.32 2.70 1.78
CA GLY A 140 -17.73 2.40 0.42
C GLY A 140 -16.62 1.84 -0.46
N LEU A 141 -15.37 2.32 -0.31
CA LEU A 141 -14.19 1.75 -0.97
C LEU A 141 -13.98 0.30 -0.56
N LEU A 142 -13.92 0.04 0.74
CA LEU A 142 -13.68 -1.28 1.31
C LEU A 142 -14.80 -2.26 0.92
N HIS A 143 -16.05 -1.82 0.97
CA HIS A 143 -17.19 -2.64 0.60
C HIS A 143 -17.16 -3.06 -0.88
N ARG A 144 -16.87 -2.13 -1.80
CA ARG A 144 -16.78 -2.43 -3.25
C ARG A 144 -15.65 -3.39 -3.56
N TRP A 145 -14.48 -3.15 -2.98
CA TRP A 145 -13.34 -4.04 -3.14
C TRP A 145 -13.65 -5.44 -2.60
N TYR A 146 -14.23 -5.53 -1.39
CA TYR A 146 -14.57 -6.80 -0.76
C TYR A 146 -15.63 -7.58 -1.56
N GLN A 147 -16.61 -6.89 -2.11
CA GLN A 147 -17.58 -7.51 -3.03
C GLN A 147 -16.91 -8.05 -4.29
N HIS A 148 -16.01 -7.29 -4.90
CA HIS A 148 -15.29 -7.71 -6.10
C HIS A 148 -14.50 -9.01 -5.85
N THR A 149 -13.76 -9.09 -4.74
CA THR A 149 -13.00 -10.29 -4.35
C THR A 149 -13.89 -11.50 -4.03
N SER A 150 -15.16 -11.28 -3.73
CA SER A 150 -16.12 -12.34 -3.39
C SER A 150 -16.92 -12.84 -4.59
N THR A 151 -16.99 -12.06 -5.68
CA THR A 151 -17.85 -12.33 -6.84
C THR A 151 -17.01 -12.59 -8.08
N ASN A 152 -16.63 -13.83 -8.31
CA ASN A 152 -15.89 -14.28 -9.50
C ASN A 152 -14.60 -13.48 -9.79
N PRO A 153 -13.63 -13.43 -8.87
CA PRO A 153 -12.35 -12.75 -9.09
C PRO A 153 -11.56 -13.43 -10.21
N GLY A 154 -10.90 -12.61 -11.06
CA GLY A 154 -9.94 -13.09 -12.06
C GLY A 154 -8.61 -13.51 -11.44
N ARG A 155 -7.63 -13.86 -12.26
CA ARG A 155 -6.27 -14.11 -11.79
C ARG A 155 -5.68 -12.83 -11.19
N SER A 156 -5.03 -12.93 -10.05
CA SER A 156 -4.29 -11.84 -9.42
C SER A 156 -3.18 -11.33 -10.32
N ASP A 157 -3.06 -10.02 -10.43
CA ASP A 157 -1.98 -9.34 -11.15
C ASP A 157 -1.90 -7.87 -10.69
N ILE A 158 -1.26 -7.62 -9.56
CA ILE A 158 -1.12 -6.27 -8.99
C ILE A 158 -0.39 -5.31 -9.94
N THR A 159 0.47 -5.83 -10.83
CA THR A 159 1.18 -5.03 -11.82
C THR A 159 0.21 -4.31 -12.78
N THR A 160 -0.93 -4.91 -13.09
CA THR A 160 -1.98 -4.26 -13.90
C THR A 160 -2.55 -3.02 -13.20
N GLN A 161 -2.78 -3.06 -11.88
CA GLN A 161 -3.26 -1.92 -11.10
C GLN A 161 -2.20 -0.84 -10.96
N LEU A 162 -0.94 -1.23 -10.73
CA LEU A 162 0.18 -0.29 -10.66
C LEU A 162 0.42 0.40 -12.00
N ASP A 163 0.33 -0.29 -13.12
CA ASP A 163 0.46 0.29 -14.47
C ASP A 163 -0.67 1.28 -14.78
N TYR A 164 -1.90 0.96 -14.35
CA TYR A 164 -3.02 1.89 -14.41
C TYR A 164 -2.68 3.19 -13.67
N VAL A 165 -2.15 3.11 -12.44
CA VAL A 165 -1.77 4.28 -11.65
C VAL A 165 -0.66 5.07 -12.34
N ALA A 166 0.39 4.40 -12.83
CA ALA A 166 1.51 5.04 -13.53
C ALA A 166 1.07 5.82 -14.77
N THR A 167 -0.02 5.40 -15.40
CA THR A 167 -0.57 6.01 -16.61
C THR A 167 -1.50 7.18 -16.30
N HIS A 168 -2.35 7.06 -15.27
CA HIS A 168 -3.46 8.00 -15.05
C HIS A 168 -3.21 9.02 -13.93
N TYR A 169 -2.28 8.75 -13.00
CA TYR A 169 -2.02 9.62 -11.87
C TYR A 169 -0.72 10.40 -12.05
N ARG A 170 -0.84 11.73 -12.15
CA ARG A 170 0.31 12.60 -12.44
C ARG A 170 0.77 13.42 -11.23
N HIS A 171 -0.10 13.63 -10.24
CA HIS A 171 0.24 14.37 -9.03
C HIS A 171 0.89 13.46 -8.01
N THR A 172 1.89 13.97 -7.30
CA THR A 172 2.56 13.26 -6.20
C THR A 172 1.56 12.88 -5.11
N MET A 173 1.62 11.65 -4.63
CA MET A 173 0.77 11.13 -3.56
C MET A 173 1.45 9.97 -2.84
N LEU A 174 0.91 9.59 -1.70
CA LEU A 174 1.26 8.34 -1.05
C LEU A 174 0.45 7.19 -1.66
N ILE A 175 1.13 6.20 -2.20
CA ILE A 175 0.56 4.97 -2.70
C ILE A 175 0.78 3.87 -1.66
N ILE A 176 -0.31 3.26 -1.22
CA ILE A 176 -0.28 2.10 -0.31
C ILE A 176 -0.73 0.89 -1.10
N VAL A 177 0.22 0.03 -1.44
CA VAL A 177 -0.07 -1.21 -2.16
C VAL A 177 -0.47 -2.29 -1.16
N VAL A 178 -1.57 -2.98 -1.42
CA VAL A 178 -2.06 -4.10 -0.60
C VAL A 178 -2.30 -5.29 -1.53
N SER A 179 -1.48 -6.31 -1.43
CA SER A 179 -1.57 -7.51 -2.27
C SER A 179 -1.02 -8.72 -1.52
N ASP A 180 -1.07 -9.89 -2.17
CA ASP A 180 -0.18 -11.00 -1.83
C ASP A 180 1.26 -10.70 -2.28
N GLU A 181 2.15 -11.68 -2.12
CA GLU A 181 3.53 -11.56 -2.57
C GLU A 181 3.58 -11.62 -4.11
N PRO A 182 4.01 -10.53 -4.79
CA PRO A 182 4.00 -10.46 -6.24
C PRO A 182 5.07 -11.34 -6.87
N GLU A 183 4.86 -11.77 -8.10
CA GLU A 183 5.90 -12.32 -8.94
C GLU A 183 6.88 -11.21 -9.38
N VAL A 184 8.19 -11.42 -9.14
CA VAL A 184 9.22 -10.47 -9.51
C VAL A 184 9.61 -10.69 -10.97
N ASP A 185 9.22 -9.76 -11.84
CA ASP A 185 9.52 -9.74 -13.25
C ASP A 185 9.92 -8.35 -13.76
N ASP A 186 10.37 -8.26 -15.01
CA ASP A 186 10.78 -7.00 -15.65
C ASP A 186 9.61 -6.01 -15.78
N ARG A 187 8.38 -6.50 -15.95
CA ARG A 187 7.18 -5.67 -16.07
C ARG A 187 6.91 -4.94 -14.77
N LEU A 188 6.95 -5.65 -13.64
CA LEU A 188 6.81 -5.04 -12.32
C LEU A 188 7.92 -4.03 -12.06
N GLY A 189 9.18 -4.37 -12.39
CA GLY A 189 10.33 -3.46 -12.24
C GLY A 189 10.17 -2.16 -13.02
N ALA A 190 9.76 -2.24 -14.29
CA ALA A 190 9.54 -1.06 -15.12
C ALA A 190 8.41 -0.15 -14.59
N VAL A 191 7.34 -0.73 -14.07
CA VAL A 191 6.21 0.03 -13.49
C VAL A 191 6.62 0.70 -12.19
N LEU A 192 7.32 -0.01 -11.30
CA LEU A 192 7.79 0.54 -10.03
C LEU A 192 8.80 1.68 -10.23
N ALA A 193 9.72 1.55 -11.17
CA ALA A 193 10.65 2.63 -11.52
C ALA A 193 9.93 3.91 -12.00
N ARG A 194 8.84 3.77 -12.76
CA ARG A 194 8.00 4.91 -13.19
C ARG A 194 7.24 5.55 -12.03
N LEU A 195 6.78 4.76 -11.08
CA LEU A 195 5.99 5.24 -9.94
C LEU A 195 6.87 5.87 -8.86
N SER A 196 7.98 5.22 -8.47
CA SER A 196 8.88 5.70 -7.40
C SER A 196 9.55 7.04 -7.73
N GLY A 197 9.73 7.36 -9.01
CA GLY A 197 10.20 8.68 -9.44
C GLY A 197 9.21 9.83 -9.22
N ARG A 198 7.96 9.53 -8.83
CA ARG A 198 6.89 10.54 -8.70
C ARG A 198 6.09 10.42 -7.41
N HIS A 199 5.93 9.24 -6.88
CA HIS A 199 5.07 8.94 -5.74
C HIS A 199 5.89 8.29 -4.63
N ASP A 200 5.44 8.47 -3.40
CA ASP A 200 5.93 7.66 -2.28
C ASP A 200 5.13 6.36 -2.26
N ILE A 201 5.82 5.23 -2.21
CA ILE A 201 5.19 3.91 -2.26
C ILE A 201 5.54 3.16 -0.99
N ILE A 202 4.54 2.57 -0.36
CA ILE A 202 4.70 1.56 0.68
C ILE A 202 3.90 0.32 0.30
N TRP A 203 4.39 -0.86 0.70
CA TRP A 203 3.76 -2.11 0.33
C TRP A 203 3.43 -2.96 1.56
N ALA A 204 2.14 -3.24 1.77
CA ALA A 204 1.66 -4.20 2.76
C ALA A 204 1.28 -5.49 2.06
N MET A 205 2.10 -6.52 2.21
CA MET A 205 1.87 -7.83 1.62
C MET A 205 1.19 -8.77 2.62
N VAL A 206 0.15 -9.46 2.18
CA VAL A 206 -0.48 -10.53 2.95
C VAL A 206 0.19 -11.84 2.58
N SER A 207 0.80 -12.51 3.57
CA SER A 207 1.50 -13.79 3.36
C SER A 207 0.57 -14.89 2.92
N ASP A 208 1.10 -15.83 2.14
CA ASP A 208 0.45 -17.10 1.85
C ASP A 208 0.61 -18.10 2.99
N MET A 209 -0.39 -18.95 3.16
CA MET A 209 -0.27 -20.15 3.96
C MET A 209 0.86 -21.02 3.37
N PRO A 210 1.88 -21.41 4.15
CA PRO A 210 2.94 -22.25 3.62
C PRO A 210 2.40 -23.65 3.25
N ALA A 211 2.83 -24.17 2.10
CA ALA A 211 2.46 -25.52 1.65
C ALA A 211 3.07 -26.64 2.52
N VAL A 212 3.97 -26.28 3.42
CA VAL A 212 4.57 -27.19 4.42
C VAL A 212 4.41 -26.52 5.78
N GLY A 213 3.38 -26.87 6.51
CA GLY A 213 3.05 -26.36 7.84
C GLY A 213 3.02 -27.45 8.91
N PRO A 214 2.80 -27.07 10.17
CA PRO A 214 2.59 -28.02 11.26
C PRO A 214 1.24 -28.73 11.19
N ASP A 215 0.29 -28.19 10.42
CA ASP A 215 -1.05 -28.75 10.28
C ASP A 215 -1.07 -29.74 9.10
N ASP A 216 -1.45 -30.97 9.38
CA ASP A 216 -1.53 -32.11 8.44
C ASP A 216 -2.74 -32.00 7.49
N THR A 217 -2.90 -30.86 6.82
CA THR A 217 -4.03 -30.66 5.90
C THR A 217 -3.56 -30.43 4.48
N ASP A 218 -4.12 -31.23 3.58
CA ASP A 218 -4.05 -30.98 2.15
C ASP A 218 -4.80 -29.70 1.78
N GLY A 219 -4.41 -29.06 0.68
CA GLY A 219 -5.00 -27.83 0.23
C GLY A 219 -5.18 -27.74 -1.27
N TYR A 220 -5.64 -26.58 -1.70
CA TYR A 220 -5.71 -26.24 -3.12
C TYR A 220 -4.99 -24.92 -3.37
N ASP A 221 -4.20 -24.90 -4.43
CA ASP A 221 -3.67 -23.63 -4.97
C ASP A 221 -4.82 -22.85 -5.61
N VAL A 222 -5.19 -21.74 -5.01
CA VAL A 222 -6.31 -20.90 -5.49
C VAL A 222 -6.03 -20.25 -6.84
N ALA A 223 -4.76 -20.08 -7.23
CA ALA A 223 -4.37 -19.50 -8.51
C ALA A 223 -4.60 -20.47 -9.66
N THR A 224 -4.27 -21.75 -9.47
CA THR A 224 -4.34 -22.79 -10.50
C THR A 224 -5.53 -23.73 -10.32
N GLY A 225 -6.08 -23.84 -9.11
CA GLY A 225 -7.10 -24.83 -8.72
C GLY A 225 -6.53 -26.24 -8.54
N LEU A 226 -5.21 -26.39 -8.57
CA LEU A 226 -4.56 -27.68 -8.40
C LEU A 226 -4.55 -28.09 -6.94
N PHE A 227 -4.74 -29.37 -6.71
CA PHE A 227 -4.59 -29.98 -5.39
C PHE A 227 -3.12 -29.97 -4.97
N VAL A 228 -2.87 -29.52 -3.75
CA VAL A 228 -1.55 -29.46 -3.13
C VAL A 228 -1.53 -30.40 -1.93
N LEU A 229 -0.75 -31.46 -2.06
CA LEU A 229 -0.50 -32.38 -0.94
C LEU A 229 0.28 -31.64 0.16
N ASN A 230 -0.03 -31.95 1.42
CA ASN A 230 0.80 -31.49 2.52
C ASN A 230 2.24 -31.99 2.33
N GLY A 231 3.16 -31.05 2.19
CA GLY A 231 4.57 -31.37 1.93
C GLY A 231 5.25 -32.12 3.09
N ALA A 232 4.67 -32.12 4.30
CA ALA A 232 5.20 -32.85 5.45
C ALA A 232 5.24 -34.38 5.17
N ASP A 233 4.24 -34.89 4.47
CA ASP A 233 4.13 -36.33 4.13
C ASP A 233 5.08 -36.78 3.01
N LEU A 234 5.62 -35.81 2.25
CA LEU A 234 6.54 -36.09 1.13
C LEU A 234 7.99 -36.33 1.55
N GLY A 235 8.26 -36.32 2.84
CA GLY A 235 9.56 -36.61 3.43
C GLY A 235 10.52 -35.42 3.53
N SER A 236 11.52 -35.55 4.39
CA SER A 236 12.41 -34.46 4.81
C SER A 236 13.20 -33.79 3.67
N ARG A 237 13.49 -34.53 2.60
CA ARG A 237 14.18 -33.97 1.42
C ARG A 237 13.31 -32.97 0.66
N VAL A 238 12.02 -33.29 0.47
CA VAL A 238 11.06 -32.42 -0.20
C VAL A 238 10.80 -31.18 0.65
N VAL A 239 10.55 -31.36 1.94
CA VAL A 239 10.39 -30.27 2.91
C VAL A 239 11.58 -29.31 2.89
N SER A 240 12.80 -29.86 2.90
CA SER A 240 14.03 -29.05 2.86
C SER A 240 14.21 -28.32 1.54
N ALA A 241 13.87 -28.94 0.41
CA ALA A 241 13.92 -28.33 -0.90
C ALA A 241 12.91 -27.20 -1.03
N TYR A 242 11.67 -27.40 -0.57
CA TYR A 242 10.63 -26.38 -0.52
C TYR A 242 11.07 -25.16 0.32
N ARG A 243 11.56 -25.39 1.55
CA ARG A 243 12.03 -24.30 2.41
C ARG A 243 13.15 -23.50 1.79
N ARG A 244 14.09 -24.14 1.10
CA ARG A 244 15.17 -23.44 0.37
C ARG A 244 14.63 -22.62 -0.80
N ALA A 245 13.71 -23.18 -1.58
CA ALA A 245 13.09 -22.47 -2.70
C ALA A 245 12.31 -21.25 -2.23
N GLU A 246 11.53 -21.40 -1.15
CA GLU A 246 10.76 -20.33 -0.53
C GLU A 246 11.68 -19.22 0.03
N GLN A 247 12.76 -19.59 0.73
CA GLN A 247 13.74 -18.62 1.20
C GLN A 247 14.41 -17.87 0.05
N SER A 248 14.74 -18.56 -1.04
CA SER A 248 15.32 -17.93 -2.23
C SER A 248 14.33 -16.97 -2.90
N ARG A 249 13.05 -17.32 -2.94
CA ARG A 249 11.99 -16.46 -3.46
C ARG A 249 11.85 -15.19 -2.61
N ARG A 250 11.81 -15.33 -1.29
CA ARG A 250 11.74 -14.18 -0.36
C ARG A 250 12.96 -13.28 -0.47
N ASN A 251 14.15 -13.84 -0.54
CA ASN A 251 15.39 -13.05 -0.70
C ASN A 251 15.40 -12.28 -2.03
N ARG A 252 14.87 -12.86 -3.12
CA ARG A 252 14.74 -12.15 -4.40
C ARG A 252 13.74 -10.99 -4.31
N LEU A 253 12.59 -11.21 -3.67
CA LEU A 253 11.60 -10.16 -3.47
C LEU A 253 12.15 -9.03 -2.59
N ASP A 254 12.82 -9.36 -1.50
CA ASP A 254 13.47 -8.39 -0.62
C ASP A 254 14.50 -7.53 -1.36
N ALA A 255 15.44 -8.20 -2.08
CA ALA A 255 16.44 -7.50 -2.87
C ALA A 255 15.81 -6.62 -3.96
N PHE A 256 14.73 -7.08 -4.59
CA PHE A 256 14.00 -6.35 -5.61
C PHE A 256 13.33 -5.09 -5.07
N LEU A 257 12.57 -5.18 -3.98
CA LEU A 257 11.89 -4.03 -3.37
C LEU A 257 12.88 -3.04 -2.76
N THR A 258 13.92 -3.55 -2.10
CA THR A 258 15.02 -2.72 -1.57
C THR A 258 15.74 -1.97 -2.69
N GLY A 259 16.02 -2.63 -3.81
CA GLY A 259 16.63 -2.01 -4.99
C GLY A 259 15.78 -0.90 -5.62
N HIS A 260 14.46 -0.93 -5.43
CA HIS A 260 13.53 0.13 -5.85
C HIS A 260 13.23 1.15 -4.74
N ALA A 261 13.91 1.06 -3.58
CA ALA A 261 13.66 1.90 -2.41
C ALA A 261 12.19 1.88 -1.92
N ILE A 262 11.52 0.73 -2.01
CA ILE A 262 10.13 0.55 -1.61
C ILE A 262 10.09 -0.11 -0.22
N PRO A 263 9.69 0.62 0.83
CA PRO A 263 9.44 0.04 2.13
C PRO A 263 8.27 -0.95 2.06
N TYR A 264 8.45 -2.12 2.67
CA TYR A 264 7.39 -3.13 2.69
C TYR A 264 7.29 -3.85 4.04
N ALA A 265 6.12 -4.39 4.30
CA ALA A 265 5.85 -5.28 5.43
C ALA A 265 5.07 -6.51 4.96
N THR A 266 5.38 -7.66 5.54
CA THR A 266 4.69 -8.93 5.28
C THR A 266 3.82 -9.26 6.48
N ILE A 267 2.51 -9.41 6.26
CA ILE A 267 1.49 -9.52 7.30
C ILE A 267 0.86 -10.91 7.25
N ALA A 268 1.06 -11.68 8.30
CA ALA A 268 0.61 -13.07 8.40
C ALA A 268 -0.83 -13.23 8.95
N GLY A 269 -1.43 -12.15 9.47
CA GLY A 269 -2.77 -12.15 10.05
C GLY A 269 -3.12 -10.80 10.65
N SER A 270 -4.39 -10.62 11.00
CA SER A 270 -4.93 -9.33 11.46
C SER A 270 -4.30 -8.83 12.75
N ASP A 271 -3.92 -9.72 13.67
CA ASP A 271 -3.26 -9.36 14.94
C ASP A 271 -1.84 -8.81 14.75
N HIS A 272 -1.23 -9.06 13.60
CA HIS A 272 0.10 -8.56 13.25
C HIS A 272 0.08 -7.17 12.62
N ILE A 273 -1.06 -6.68 12.15
CA ILE A 273 -1.19 -5.44 11.35
C ILE A 273 -0.54 -4.26 12.07
N ARG A 274 -0.88 -4.04 13.35
CA ARG A 274 -0.37 -2.89 14.11
C ARG A 274 1.16 -2.90 14.19
N ARG A 275 1.74 -4.02 14.56
CA ARG A 275 3.20 -4.17 14.70
C ARG A 275 3.92 -3.95 13.38
N GLU A 276 3.42 -4.57 12.31
CA GLU A 276 4.08 -4.49 11.00
C GLU A 276 3.93 -3.12 10.35
N LEU A 277 2.80 -2.42 10.55
CA LEU A 277 2.64 -1.04 10.10
C LEU A 277 3.55 -0.07 10.86
N VAL A 278 3.76 -0.27 12.18
CA VAL A 278 4.77 0.51 12.94
C VAL A 278 6.15 0.32 12.36
N ARG A 279 6.54 -0.96 12.15
CA ARG A 279 7.84 -1.30 11.58
C ARG A 279 8.05 -0.68 10.19
N LEU A 280 7.01 -0.72 9.36
CA LEU A 280 7.02 -0.12 8.03
C LEU A 280 7.32 1.39 8.10
N THR A 281 6.73 2.09 9.05
CA THR A 281 6.98 3.53 9.26
C THR A 281 8.40 3.82 9.78
N GLU A 282 8.99 2.92 10.57
CA GLU A 282 10.37 3.08 11.07
C GLU A 282 11.43 2.88 9.99
N VAL A 283 11.23 1.91 9.10
CA VAL A 283 12.16 1.61 7.99
C VAL A 283 12.22 2.78 7.01
N ALA A 284 11.10 3.34 6.66
CA ALA A 284 11.04 4.44 5.71
C ALA A 284 11.62 5.75 6.25
N THR A 285 11.59 5.98 7.57
CA THR A 285 12.24 7.14 8.19
C THR A 285 13.77 7.07 8.12
N ARG A 286 14.34 5.88 7.97
CA ARG A 286 15.81 5.68 7.86
C ARG A 286 16.33 5.76 6.43
N ALA A 287 15.44 5.64 5.44
CA ALA A 287 15.82 5.61 4.01
C ALA A 287 15.73 7.01 3.34
N GLY A 288 15.19 8.03 4.00
CA GLY A 288 15.09 9.43 3.55
C GLY A 288 15.93 10.37 4.39
#